data_57cc4d8672d9e5b8d07136554308e4fc
#
_entry.id   57cc4d8672d9e5b8d07136554308e4fc
#
_cell.length_a   1.000
_cell.length_b   1.000
_cell.length_c   1.000
_cell.angle_alpha   90.00
_cell.angle_beta   90.00
_cell.angle_gamma   90.00
#
_symmetry.space_group_name_H-M   'P 1'
#
loop_
_entity.id
_entity.type
_entity.pdbx_description
1 polymer ?
#
loop_
_entity_poly.entity_id
_entity_poly.type
_entity_poly.pdbx_seq_one_letter_code
_entity_poly.pdbx_strand_id
1 'polypeptide(L)'
;MPRVHIPAPARDLTGGEVDLEIEATSVRRLIGVLEQRFPGFAERVLEEGELKPGLRVAVDGHVSPMGVLARLEPDSQVHFLPAIGGG
;
A
#
# COMPACT_ATOMS: atom_id res chain seq x y z
N MET A 1 2.24 5.50 14.33
CA MET A 1 2.71 4.90 13.07
C MET A 1 1.54 4.38 12.27
N PRO A 2 1.42 4.75 11.00
CA PRO A 2 0.40 4.19 10.15
C PRO A 2 0.49 2.67 10.09
N ARG A 3 -0.64 2.02 10.01
CA ARG A 3 -0.69 0.57 9.89
C ARG A 3 -1.09 0.22 8.46
N VAL A 4 -0.34 -0.67 7.84
CA VAL A 4 -0.61 -1.10 6.48
C VAL A 4 -1.02 -2.57 6.47
N HIS A 5 -2.08 -2.86 5.71
CA HIS A 5 -2.51 -4.22 5.49
C HIS A 5 -1.87 -4.69 4.18
N ILE A 6 -1.05 -5.73 4.28
CA ILE A 6 -0.27 -6.20 3.14
C ILE A 6 -1.20 -6.92 2.16
N PRO A 7 -1.22 -6.52 0.89
CA PRO A 7 -2.08 -7.17 -0.10
C PRO A 7 -1.61 -8.59 -0.40
N ALA A 8 -2.54 -9.45 -0.75
CA ALA A 8 -2.25 -10.86 -1.02
C ALA A 8 -1.08 -11.05 -1.99
N PRO A 9 -0.98 -10.29 -3.09
CA PRO A 9 0.12 -10.48 -4.04
C PRO A 9 1.51 -10.27 -3.47
N ALA A 10 1.62 -9.60 -2.32
CA ALA A 10 2.93 -9.29 -1.73
C ALA A 10 3.20 -10.05 -0.42
N ARG A 11 2.28 -10.89 0.03
CA ARG A 11 2.44 -11.57 1.31
C ARG A 11 3.60 -12.55 1.35
N ASP A 12 3.98 -13.09 0.23
CA ASP A 12 5.14 -13.98 0.17
C ASP A 12 6.43 -13.21 0.50
N LEU A 13 6.46 -11.90 0.18
CA LEU A 13 7.63 -11.08 0.47
C LEU A 13 7.75 -10.73 1.94
N THR A 14 6.64 -10.71 2.66
CA THR A 14 6.63 -10.33 4.07
C THR A 14 6.64 -11.54 5.01
N GLY A 15 6.88 -12.73 4.47
CA GLY A 15 6.90 -13.92 5.29
C GLY A 15 5.53 -14.29 5.85
N GLY A 16 4.49 -13.86 5.16
CA GLY A 16 3.12 -14.14 5.60
C GLY A 16 2.52 -13.09 6.51
N GLU A 17 3.27 -12.06 6.86
CA GLU A 17 2.71 -10.99 7.69
C GLU A 17 1.69 -10.18 6.89
N VAL A 18 0.56 -9.90 7.53
CA VAL A 18 -0.55 -9.20 6.88
C VAL A 18 -0.73 -7.78 7.36
N ASP A 19 -0.28 -7.45 8.56
CA ASP A 19 -0.38 -6.10 9.11
C ASP A 19 0.97 -5.66 9.63
N LEU A 20 1.41 -4.46 9.23
CA LEU A 20 2.68 -3.90 9.68
C LEU A 20 2.49 -2.45 10.02
N GLU A 21 3.31 -1.96 10.97
CA GLU A 21 3.33 -0.53 11.29
C GLU A 21 4.54 0.10 10.61
N ILE A 22 4.28 1.11 9.79
CA ILE A 22 5.32 1.76 8.99
C ILE A 22 5.21 3.26 9.18
N GLU A 23 6.30 3.90 9.58
CA GLU A 23 6.33 5.34 9.71
C GLU A 23 6.45 5.98 8.33
N ALA A 24 5.40 6.68 7.92
CA ALA A 24 5.39 7.33 6.63
C ALA A 24 4.30 8.39 6.60
N THR A 25 4.49 9.43 5.82
CA THR A 25 3.53 10.53 5.71
C THR A 25 2.73 10.51 4.42
N SER A 26 2.99 9.54 3.57
CA SER A 26 2.22 9.35 2.34
C SER A 26 2.29 7.89 1.94
N VAL A 27 1.36 7.49 1.07
CA VAL A 27 1.36 6.12 0.57
C VAL A 27 2.64 5.84 -0.20
N ARG A 28 3.12 6.82 -0.99
CA ARG A 28 4.37 6.65 -1.73
C ARG A 28 5.52 6.34 -0.79
N ARG A 29 5.66 7.10 0.29
CA ARG A 29 6.75 6.88 1.24
C ARG A 29 6.60 5.55 1.96
N LEU A 30 5.36 5.18 2.26
CA LEU A 30 5.09 3.91 2.91
C LEU A 30 5.56 2.75 2.03
N ILE A 31 5.26 2.81 0.73
CA ILE A 31 5.70 1.79 -0.21
C ILE A 31 7.23 1.78 -0.31
N GLY A 32 7.85 2.96 -0.27
CA GLY A 32 9.31 3.05 -0.29
C GLY A 32 9.97 2.38 0.89
N VAL A 33 9.40 2.55 2.08
CA VAL A 33 9.92 1.90 3.28
C VAL A 33 9.72 0.39 3.17
N LEU A 34 8.57 -0.04 2.68
CA LEU A 34 8.30 -1.46 2.51
C LEU A 34 9.25 -2.08 1.49
N GLU A 35 9.58 -1.33 0.43
CA GLU A 35 10.53 -1.83 -0.56
C GLU A 35 11.91 -2.04 0.06
N GLN A 36 12.34 -1.15 0.94
CA GLN A 36 13.62 -1.30 1.61
C GLN A 36 13.65 -2.51 2.53
N ARG A 37 12.54 -2.78 3.20
CA ARG A 37 12.46 -3.92 4.12
C ARG A 37 12.19 -5.24 3.41
N PHE A 38 11.45 -5.18 2.32
CA PHE A 38 11.05 -6.36 1.56
C PHE A 38 11.28 -6.10 0.08
N PRO A 39 12.52 -6.27 -0.41
CA PRO A 39 12.82 -6.00 -1.81
C PRO A 39 11.87 -6.74 -2.75
N GLY A 40 11.35 -6.02 -3.71
CA GLY A 40 10.36 -6.53 -4.64
C GLY A 40 8.94 -6.08 -4.33
N PHE A 41 8.73 -5.47 -3.14
CA PHE A 41 7.39 -5.05 -2.76
C PHE A 41 6.79 -4.04 -3.74
N ALA A 42 7.59 -3.04 -4.12
CA ALA A 42 7.09 -2.00 -5.02
C ALA A 42 6.64 -2.58 -6.36
N GLU A 43 7.36 -3.57 -6.88
CA GLU A 43 6.99 -4.18 -8.14
C GLU A 43 5.65 -4.90 -8.09
N ARG A 44 5.26 -5.34 -6.89
CA ARG A 44 3.99 -6.05 -6.72
C ARG A 44 2.80 -5.09 -6.71
N VAL A 45 3.01 -3.83 -6.35
CA VAL A 45 1.91 -2.88 -6.20
C VAL A 45 2.00 -1.69 -7.14
N LEU A 46 3.17 -1.39 -7.70
CA LEU A 46 3.35 -0.23 -8.57
C LEU A 46 3.71 -0.62 -9.99
N GLU A 47 3.29 0.24 -10.91
CA GLU A 47 3.67 0.15 -12.30
C GLU A 47 3.94 1.59 -12.75
N GLU A 48 5.17 1.84 -13.18
CA GLU A 48 5.60 3.18 -13.61
C GLU A 48 5.34 4.24 -12.53
N GLY A 49 5.58 3.88 -11.28
CA GLY A 49 5.46 4.82 -10.16
C GLY A 49 4.05 5.03 -9.63
N GLU A 50 3.06 4.40 -10.21
CA GLU A 50 1.69 4.50 -9.76
C GLU A 50 1.12 3.13 -9.42
N LEU A 51 0.02 3.10 -8.67
CA LEU A 51 -0.62 1.84 -8.36
C LEU A 51 -1.00 1.11 -9.63
N LYS A 52 -0.82 -0.20 -9.64
CA LYS A 52 -1.20 -1.01 -10.79
C LYS A 52 -2.69 -0.85 -11.08
N PRO A 53 -3.09 -0.97 -12.36
CA PRO A 53 -4.51 -0.77 -12.73
C PRO A 53 -5.51 -1.60 -11.94
N GLY A 54 -5.10 -2.76 -11.48
CA GLY A 54 -5.98 -3.63 -10.71
C GLY A 54 -5.94 -3.39 -9.21
N LEU A 55 -5.35 -2.27 -8.77
CA LEU A 55 -5.13 -2.04 -7.35
C LEU A 55 -5.60 -0.66 -6.94
N ARG A 56 -6.20 -0.57 -5.76
CA ARG A 56 -6.61 0.68 -5.16
C ARG A 56 -6.10 0.76 -3.73
N VAL A 57 -5.97 1.96 -3.21
CA VAL A 57 -5.57 2.14 -1.83
C VAL A 57 -6.70 2.85 -1.07
N ALA A 58 -7.01 2.31 0.11
CA ALA A 58 -7.97 2.94 1.01
C ALA A 58 -7.20 3.43 2.23
N VAL A 59 -7.51 4.65 2.66
CA VAL A 59 -6.93 5.24 3.85
C VAL A 59 -8.07 5.54 4.80
N ASP A 60 -7.98 4.94 6.00
CA ASP A 60 -9.00 5.10 7.04
C ASP A 60 -10.42 4.79 6.55
N GLY A 61 -10.52 3.74 5.76
CA GLY A 61 -11.81 3.25 5.29
C GLY A 61 -12.34 3.92 4.03
N HIS A 62 -11.59 4.85 3.45
CA HIS A 62 -12.02 5.55 2.24
C HIS A 62 -11.05 5.30 1.10
N VAL A 63 -11.57 4.85 -0.04
CA VAL A 63 -10.72 4.68 -1.22
C VAL A 63 -10.25 6.05 -1.66
N SER A 64 -8.93 6.22 -1.73
CA SER A 64 -8.35 7.51 -2.07
C SER A 64 -8.23 7.69 -3.58
N PRO A 65 -8.72 8.82 -4.11
CA PRO A 65 -8.52 9.13 -5.53
C PRO A 65 -7.09 9.57 -5.81
N MET A 66 -6.31 9.84 -4.76
CA MET A 66 -4.94 10.33 -4.93
C MET A 66 -3.91 9.22 -5.11
N GLY A 67 -4.30 7.96 -4.93
CA GLY A 67 -3.38 6.84 -5.09
C GLY A 67 -2.15 6.99 -4.21
N VAL A 68 -0.96 6.91 -4.82
CA VAL A 68 0.29 6.97 -4.05
C VAL A 68 0.54 8.34 -3.43
N LEU A 69 -0.18 9.37 -3.87
CA LEU A 69 -0.04 10.72 -3.32
C LEU A 69 -0.89 10.94 -2.08
N ALA A 70 -1.70 9.97 -1.70
CA ALA A 70 -2.54 10.09 -0.51
C ALA A 70 -1.68 10.34 0.73
N ARG A 71 -2.10 11.28 1.56
CA ARG A 71 -1.38 11.61 2.77
C ARG A 71 -1.81 10.68 3.91
N LEU A 72 -0.87 10.44 4.82
CA LEU A 72 -1.12 9.58 5.97
C LEU A 72 -0.93 10.37 7.26
N GLU A 73 -1.85 10.16 8.19
CA GLU A 73 -1.75 10.69 9.54
C GLU A 73 -1.09 9.65 10.42
N PRO A 74 -0.64 10.02 11.64
CA PRO A 74 0.04 9.06 12.52
C PRO A 74 -0.76 7.81 12.82
N ASP A 75 -2.09 7.92 12.83
CA ASP A 75 -2.94 6.76 13.14
C ASP A 75 -3.66 6.19 11.92
N SER A 76 -3.22 6.55 10.74
CA SER A 76 -3.88 6.09 9.52
C SER A 76 -3.80 4.58 9.36
N GLN A 77 -4.84 4.02 8.78
CA GLN A 77 -4.86 2.61 8.41
C GLN A 77 -4.93 2.53 6.89
N VAL A 78 -4.01 1.78 6.32
CA VAL A 78 -3.85 1.71 4.87
C VAL A 78 -4.18 0.30 4.39
N HIS A 79 -5.07 0.20 3.42
CA HIS A 79 -5.43 -1.07 2.81
C HIS A 79 -5.26 -0.97 1.31
N PHE A 80 -4.67 -2.01 0.73
CA PHE A 80 -4.61 -2.14 -0.72
C PHE A 80 -5.73 -3.10 -1.13
N LEU A 81 -6.57 -2.65 -2.05
CA LEU A 81 -7.77 -3.37 -2.44
C LEU A 81 -7.74 -3.67 -3.93
N PRO A 82 -8.33 -4.80 -4.35
CA PRO A 82 -8.46 -5.03 -5.79
C PRO A 82 -9.46 -4.05 -6.38
N ALA A 83 -9.17 -3.59 -7.60
CA ALA A 83 -10.08 -2.71 -8.32
C ALA A 83 -11.16 -3.59 -8.93
N ILE A 84 -12.32 -3.61 -8.30
CA ILE A 84 -13.41 -4.48 -8.72
C ILE A 84 -14.34 -3.77 -9.70
N GLY A 85 -14.79 -4.50 -10.69
CA GLY A 85 -15.83 -4.02 -11.59
C GLY A 85 -15.40 -2.90 -12.49
N GLY A 86 -14.22 -2.49 -12.38
CA GLY A 86 -13.72 -1.44 -13.23
C GLY A 86 -13.72 -1.88 -14.66
N GLY A 87 -14.21 -2.97 -14.75
CA GLY A 87 -14.32 -3.48 -16.12
C GLY A 87 -13.10 -3.30 -16.53
#